data_e28743aedb167867375b5dcd1386f1b3
#
_entry.id   e28743aedb167867375b5dcd1386f1b3
#
_cell.length_a   1.000
_cell.length_b   1.000
_cell.length_c   1.000
_cell.angle_alpha   90.00
_cell.angle_beta   90.00
_cell.angle_gamma   90.00
#
_symmetry.space_group_name_H-M   'P 1'
#
loop_
_entity.id
_entity.type
_entity.pdbx_description
1 polymer ?
#
loop_
_entity_poly.entity_id
_entity_poly.type
_entity_poly.pdbx_seq_one_letter_code
_entity_poly.pdbx_strand_id
1 'polypeptide(L)'
;DKKEEKDGYRVLAVTACPTGIAHTYMAAESLENKAKDMGISIKVETNGSGGAKNVLTDEEIKNADCIIIAADKNVYMDRFDGKRVIQTKVANGIHKAEELINEAISGKAPIYHASGEKSEGGEADIEKEGVGHKVYKHLMNGVSHMLPFVIGGGILIALSFLVDSGAAGTPQFGTSTEFASFFNVVGNLAFSFMLPILAGYIAMSIGDRPALAVGFVGGVLAKDGGSGFLGALLAGFIAGYLVVGLKKLFDKLPDSLEGLKPVLLYPFFGILLIGAILIFIVNPPVAALNDGITNLLNSMGSTSKVLLGLVLGGMMAIDMGGPFNKAAYVFGTASLATGNNDIMAAVMIGGMVPPLAIALATTFFKNKFTSRERQSGITNYIM
;
A
#
# COMPACT_ATOMS: atom_id res chain seq x y z
N ASP A 1 42.57 11.17 23.73
CA ASP A 1 41.59 10.04 23.64
C ASP A 1 41.23 9.84 22.19
N LYS A 2 41.84 8.83 21.59
CA LYS A 2 41.48 8.37 20.22
C LYS A 2 40.11 7.71 20.31
N LYS A 3 39.09 8.36 19.73
CA LYS A 3 37.84 7.66 19.37
C LYS A 3 38.20 6.57 18.36
N GLU A 4 38.02 5.31 18.74
CA GLU A 4 38.05 4.19 17.81
C GLU A 4 37.07 4.50 16.68
N GLU A 5 37.56 4.64 15.45
CA GLU A 5 36.75 4.61 14.25
C GLU A 5 36.07 3.23 14.21
N LYS A 6 34.79 3.17 14.56
CA LYS A 6 33.98 1.99 14.34
C LYS A 6 33.84 1.83 12.82
N ASP A 7 34.45 0.77 12.32
CA ASP A 7 34.29 0.37 10.91
C ASP A 7 32.84 -0.02 10.70
N GLY A 8 32.03 0.86 10.04
CA GLY A 8 30.62 0.62 9.77
C GLY A 8 29.74 1.88 9.77
N TYR A 9 28.47 1.67 9.46
CA TYR A 9 27.45 2.74 9.45
C TYR A 9 27.03 3.09 10.87
N ARG A 10 27.06 4.37 11.23
CA ARG A 10 26.59 4.86 12.54
C ARG A 10 25.08 4.87 12.64
N VAL A 11 24.42 5.26 11.57
CA VAL A 11 22.97 5.34 11.49
C VAL A 11 22.49 4.44 10.37
N LEU A 12 21.44 3.67 10.62
CA LEU A 12 20.73 2.94 9.59
C LEU A 12 19.34 3.54 9.41
N ALA A 13 18.78 3.41 8.21
CA ALA A 13 17.41 3.84 7.98
C ALA A 13 16.64 2.83 7.11
N VAL A 14 15.33 2.79 7.29
CA VAL A 14 14.40 2.07 6.42
C VAL A 14 13.33 3.04 5.95
N THR A 15 13.17 3.16 4.65
CA THR A 15 12.13 4.00 4.06
C THR A 15 11.09 3.15 3.34
N ALA A 16 9.81 3.44 3.55
CA ALA A 16 8.72 2.72 2.93
C ALA A 16 7.46 3.58 2.79
N CYS A 17 6.84 3.58 1.61
CA CYS A 17 5.53 4.19 1.44
C CYS A 17 4.53 3.18 0.86
N PRO A 18 3.21 3.41 0.95
CA PRO A 18 2.20 2.48 0.47
C PRO A 18 2.35 2.10 -1.00
N THR A 19 2.62 3.06 -1.86
CA THR A 19 2.85 2.84 -3.29
C THR A 19 4.24 2.28 -3.60
N GLY A 20 5.21 2.48 -2.68
CA GLY A 20 6.60 2.02 -2.85
C GLY A 20 7.38 2.71 -3.97
N ILE A 21 6.94 3.90 -4.43
CA ILE A 21 7.55 4.61 -5.57
C ILE A 21 8.23 5.90 -5.11
N ALA A 22 7.62 7.07 -5.32
CA ALA A 22 8.30 8.36 -5.17
C ALA A 22 8.77 8.62 -3.72
N HIS A 23 7.87 8.60 -2.74
CA HIS A 23 8.20 9.01 -1.38
C HIS A 23 9.25 8.13 -0.70
N THR A 24 9.28 6.83 -1.02
CA THR A 24 10.29 5.90 -0.49
C THR A 24 11.68 6.34 -0.90
N TYR A 25 11.89 6.64 -2.18
CA TYR A 25 13.20 7.02 -2.71
C TYR A 25 13.58 8.46 -2.36
N MET A 26 12.62 9.38 -2.33
CA MET A 26 12.86 10.77 -1.90
C MET A 26 13.31 10.85 -0.44
N ALA A 27 12.69 10.06 0.45
CA ALA A 27 13.09 10.01 1.85
C ALA A 27 14.49 9.40 2.00
N ALA A 28 14.81 8.35 1.26
CA ALA A 28 16.15 7.76 1.26
C ALA A 28 17.20 8.76 0.78
N GLU A 29 16.99 9.40 -0.38
CA GLU A 29 17.89 10.42 -0.92
C GLU A 29 18.09 11.60 0.04
N SER A 30 17.01 12.07 0.66
CA SER A 30 17.08 13.18 1.62
C SER A 30 17.92 12.82 2.85
N LEU A 31 17.71 11.62 3.42
CA LEU A 31 18.49 11.12 4.56
C LEU A 31 19.97 10.93 4.18
N GLU A 32 20.26 10.32 3.03
CA GLU A 32 21.64 10.08 2.56
C GLU A 32 22.39 11.39 2.29
N ASN A 33 21.76 12.31 1.57
CA ASN A 33 22.38 13.61 1.26
C ASN A 33 22.64 14.41 2.54
N LYS A 34 21.68 14.45 3.46
CA LYS A 34 21.84 15.21 4.70
C LYS A 34 22.89 14.58 5.63
N ALA A 35 22.92 13.26 5.75
CA ALA A 35 23.94 12.57 6.51
C ALA A 35 25.35 12.85 5.94
N LYS A 36 25.49 12.85 4.61
CA LYS A 36 26.72 13.20 3.93
C LYS A 36 27.18 14.64 4.25
N ASP A 37 26.24 15.61 4.22
CA ASP A 37 26.53 17.00 4.58
C ASP A 37 26.99 17.15 6.04
N MET A 38 26.47 16.29 6.92
CA MET A 38 26.81 16.26 8.35
C MET A 38 28.04 15.38 8.66
N GLY A 39 28.65 14.72 7.67
CA GLY A 39 29.78 13.82 7.85
C GLY A 39 29.44 12.54 8.64
N ILE A 40 28.19 12.08 8.55
CA ILE A 40 27.68 10.89 9.27
C ILE A 40 27.51 9.74 8.28
N SER A 41 28.07 8.57 8.62
CA SER A 41 27.88 7.37 7.81
C SER A 41 26.47 6.80 8.03
N ILE A 42 25.69 6.74 6.95
CA ILE A 42 24.31 6.18 6.94
C ILE A 42 24.16 5.16 5.81
N LYS A 43 23.39 4.12 6.06
CA LYS A 43 22.87 3.21 5.02
C LYS A 43 21.35 3.21 5.07
N VAL A 44 20.71 3.36 3.91
CA VAL A 44 19.27 3.42 3.82
C VAL A 44 18.74 2.23 3.01
N GLU A 45 17.96 1.38 3.66
CA GLU A 45 17.16 0.34 3.02
C GLU A 45 15.88 0.97 2.48
N THR A 46 15.57 0.71 1.20
CA THR A 46 14.33 1.18 0.58
C THR A 46 13.40 0.00 0.32
N ASN A 47 12.20 0.04 0.90
CA ASN A 47 11.15 -0.94 0.66
C ASN A 47 10.16 -0.42 -0.38
N GLY A 48 10.65 -0.34 -1.62
CA GLY A 48 9.90 0.14 -2.78
C GLY A 48 9.00 -0.92 -3.42
N SER A 49 8.26 -0.52 -4.48
CA SER A 49 7.41 -1.42 -5.28
C SER A 49 8.22 -2.50 -6.03
N GLY A 50 9.47 -2.20 -6.37
CA GLY A 50 10.42 -3.14 -6.99
C GLY A 50 11.12 -4.08 -6.00
N GLY A 51 10.65 -4.16 -4.76
CA GLY A 51 11.26 -4.93 -3.68
C GLY A 51 12.20 -4.12 -2.79
N ALA A 52 12.76 -4.79 -1.79
CA ALA A 52 13.73 -4.18 -0.89
C ALA A 52 15.09 -4.03 -1.59
N LYS A 53 15.71 -2.85 -1.48
CA LYS A 53 17.07 -2.58 -1.95
C LYS A 53 17.92 -2.12 -0.78
N ASN A 54 19.24 -2.35 -0.87
CA ASN A 54 20.21 -2.02 0.18
C ASN A 54 19.84 -2.63 1.54
N VAL A 55 19.34 -3.86 1.53
CA VAL A 55 18.86 -4.55 2.73
C VAL A 55 19.92 -4.49 3.84
N LEU A 56 19.47 -4.16 5.04
CA LEU A 56 20.33 -4.08 6.21
C LEU A 56 20.67 -5.50 6.69
N THR A 57 21.95 -5.76 6.90
CA THR A 57 22.43 -7.05 7.44
C THR A 57 22.36 -7.04 8.96
N ASP A 58 22.31 -8.24 9.57
CA ASP A 58 22.30 -8.39 11.02
C ASP A 58 23.56 -7.80 11.68
N GLU A 59 24.71 -7.86 10.99
CA GLU A 59 25.96 -7.27 11.45
C GLU A 59 25.92 -5.73 11.43
N GLU A 60 25.38 -5.14 10.37
CA GLU A 60 25.18 -3.67 10.30
C GLU A 60 24.20 -3.20 11.38
N ILE A 61 23.09 -3.93 11.57
CA ILE A 61 22.11 -3.65 12.62
C ILE A 61 22.77 -3.73 14.00
N LYS A 62 23.60 -4.76 14.25
CA LYS A 62 24.29 -4.92 15.52
C LYS A 62 25.24 -3.78 15.83
N ASN A 63 25.94 -3.24 14.84
CA ASN A 63 26.97 -2.23 15.00
C ASN A 63 26.44 -0.78 14.99
N ALA A 64 25.23 -0.55 14.45
CA ALA A 64 24.66 0.78 14.36
C ALA A 64 24.26 1.36 15.73
N ASP A 65 24.40 2.67 15.86
CA ASP A 65 24.02 3.42 17.05
C ASP A 65 22.49 3.61 17.15
N CYS A 66 21.83 3.85 16.00
CA CYS A 66 20.37 4.04 15.92
C CYS A 66 19.82 3.68 14.54
N ILE A 67 18.54 3.36 14.48
CA ILE A 67 17.81 3.01 13.26
C ILE A 67 16.62 3.97 13.09
N ILE A 68 16.50 4.59 11.91
CA ILE A 68 15.40 5.49 11.55
C ILE A 68 14.42 4.72 10.67
N ILE A 69 13.18 4.56 11.11
CA ILE A 69 12.10 3.94 10.33
C ILE A 69 11.17 5.04 9.85
N ALA A 70 11.40 5.54 8.63
CA ALA A 70 10.56 6.53 7.96
C ALA A 70 9.55 5.82 7.03
N ALA A 71 8.43 5.37 7.59
CA ALA A 71 7.52 4.46 6.89
C ALA A 71 6.03 4.73 7.16
N ASP A 72 5.22 4.70 6.08
CA ASP A 72 3.76 4.76 6.14
C ASP A 72 3.12 3.38 5.85
N LYS A 73 3.92 2.31 5.74
CA LYS A 73 3.49 0.92 5.70
C LYS A 73 4.27 0.08 6.71
N ASN A 74 3.79 -1.12 6.99
CA ASN A 74 4.48 -2.01 7.92
C ASN A 74 5.86 -2.40 7.42
N VAL A 75 6.86 -2.26 8.30
CA VAL A 75 8.24 -2.73 8.14
C VAL A 75 8.45 -3.92 9.08
N TYR A 76 9.26 -4.89 8.68
CA TYR A 76 9.62 -6.01 9.55
C TYR A 76 10.53 -5.53 10.68
N MET A 77 9.93 -5.34 11.85
CA MET A 77 10.56 -4.66 12.99
C MET A 77 11.32 -5.61 13.93
N ASP A 78 11.00 -6.92 13.96
CA ASP A 78 11.57 -7.88 14.90
C ASP A 78 13.10 -7.95 14.84
N ARG A 79 13.68 -7.69 13.66
CA ARG A 79 15.13 -7.64 13.44
C ARG A 79 15.83 -6.47 14.16
N PHE A 80 15.07 -5.52 14.70
CA PHE A 80 15.58 -4.35 15.41
C PHE A 80 15.41 -4.45 16.93
N ASP A 81 15.06 -5.63 17.45
CA ASP A 81 14.90 -5.85 18.88
C ASP A 81 16.16 -5.46 19.67
N GLY A 82 15.96 -4.74 20.78
CA GLY A 82 17.04 -4.22 21.61
C GLY A 82 17.83 -3.03 21.04
N LYS A 83 17.44 -2.50 19.85
CA LYS A 83 18.08 -1.35 19.21
C LYS A 83 17.33 -0.05 19.47
N ARG A 84 18.07 1.07 19.44
CA ARG A 84 17.46 2.40 19.43
C ARG A 84 16.79 2.64 18.09
N VAL A 85 15.51 2.95 18.09
CA VAL A 85 14.70 3.09 16.88
C VAL A 85 13.86 4.36 16.96
N ILE A 86 13.95 5.20 15.92
CA ILE A 86 13.06 6.34 15.69
C ILE A 86 12.04 5.90 14.65
N GLN A 87 10.76 5.88 15.02
CA GLN A 87 9.67 5.56 14.09
C GLN A 87 8.95 6.84 13.69
N THR A 88 8.84 7.10 12.39
CA THR A 88 8.22 8.30 11.86
C THR A 88 7.57 8.06 10.51
N LYS A 89 6.77 9.04 10.03
CA LYS A 89 6.16 9.02 8.69
C LYS A 89 7.24 9.20 7.62
N VAL A 90 7.03 8.62 6.42
CA VAL A 90 7.96 8.78 5.29
C VAL A 90 8.16 10.26 4.92
N ALA A 91 7.14 11.10 5.06
CA ALA A 91 7.21 12.54 4.82
C ALA A 91 8.24 13.25 5.72
N ASN A 92 8.41 12.81 6.97
CA ASN A 92 9.43 13.36 7.86
C ASN A 92 10.84 12.98 7.40
N GLY A 93 11.03 11.78 6.81
CA GLY A 93 12.30 11.41 6.18
C GLY A 93 12.68 12.34 5.02
N ILE A 94 11.67 12.93 4.33
CA ILE A 94 11.89 13.90 3.26
C ILE A 94 12.19 15.30 3.80
N HIS A 95 11.36 15.80 4.73
CA HIS A 95 11.36 17.21 5.12
C HIS A 95 12.16 17.51 6.40
N LYS A 96 12.41 16.51 7.24
CA LYS A 96 13.05 16.62 8.56
C LYS A 96 14.27 15.72 8.71
N ALA A 97 14.96 15.41 7.62
CA ALA A 97 16.09 14.49 7.61
C ALA A 97 17.19 14.91 8.61
N GLU A 98 17.49 16.22 8.71
CA GLU A 98 18.47 16.75 9.65
C GLU A 98 18.08 16.53 11.12
N GLU A 99 16.83 16.80 11.46
CA GLU A 99 16.30 16.59 12.82
C GLU A 99 16.39 15.13 13.22
N LEU A 100 15.98 14.23 12.31
CA LEU A 100 16.00 12.78 12.54
C LEU A 100 17.43 12.23 12.71
N ILE A 101 18.38 12.70 11.91
CA ILE A 101 19.77 12.30 12.04
C ILE A 101 20.36 12.81 13.35
N ASN A 102 20.10 14.08 13.73
CA ASN A 102 20.55 14.64 15.00
C ASN A 102 19.95 13.87 16.19
N GLU A 103 18.68 13.50 16.13
CA GLU A 103 18.04 12.67 17.15
C GLU A 103 18.70 11.29 17.21
N ALA A 104 18.96 10.66 16.06
CA ALA A 104 19.60 9.35 15.99
C ALA A 104 20.99 9.32 16.65
N ILE A 105 21.81 10.35 16.42
CA ILE A 105 23.17 10.44 16.99
C ILE A 105 23.20 10.91 18.45
N SER A 106 22.11 11.57 18.93
CA SER A 106 22.00 12.06 20.30
C SER A 106 21.98 10.96 21.37
N GLY A 107 21.69 9.72 20.97
CA GLY A 107 21.53 8.57 21.87
C GLY A 107 20.25 8.61 22.71
N LYS A 108 19.30 9.52 22.41
CA LYS A 108 18.04 9.68 23.15
C LYS A 108 16.89 8.84 22.59
N ALA A 109 17.06 8.27 21.39
CA ALA A 109 16.02 7.44 20.77
C ALA A 109 15.65 6.25 21.66
N PRO A 110 14.35 5.89 21.73
CA PRO A 110 13.88 4.77 22.55
C PRO A 110 14.44 3.43 22.05
N ILE A 111 14.65 2.50 22.96
CA ILE A 111 15.01 1.12 22.62
C ILE A 111 13.73 0.39 22.21
N TYR A 112 13.76 -0.24 21.04
CA TYR A 112 12.66 -1.05 20.54
C TYR A 112 12.75 -2.47 21.10
N HIS A 113 11.62 -3.00 21.59
CA HIS A 113 11.47 -4.39 22.02
C HIS A 113 10.32 -5.06 21.26
N ALA A 114 10.62 -6.19 20.62
CA ALA A 114 9.65 -6.95 19.83
C ALA A 114 8.53 -7.57 20.70
N SER A 115 8.82 -7.84 21.99
CA SER A 115 7.87 -8.39 22.96
C SER A 115 7.19 -7.33 23.79
N GLY A 116 6.39 -6.44 23.22
CA GLY A 116 5.33 -5.67 23.86
C GLY A 116 5.50 -5.02 25.26
N GLU A 117 6.65 -5.09 25.91
CA GLU A 117 6.93 -4.46 27.19
C GLU A 117 7.35 -3.00 26.98
N LYS A 118 6.53 -2.07 27.49
CA LYS A 118 6.83 -0.65 27.49
C LYS A 118 8.05 -0.39 28.36
N SER A 119 9.17 0.02 27.77
CA SER A 119 10.25 0.64 28.53
C SER A 119 9.83 2.04 28.97
N GLU A 120 9.80 2.26 30.28
CA GLU A 120 9.71 3.60 30.88
C GLU A 120 11.01 4.37 30.56
N GLY A 121 10.91 5.44 29.83
CA GLY A 121 12.00 6.37 29.65
C GLY A 121 12.03 7.09 28.32
N GLY A 122 11.36 8.23 28.24
CA GLY A 122 11.48 9.21 27.16
C GLY A 122 10.15 9.51 26.48
N GLU A 123 9.46 10.54 26.96
CA GLU A 123 8.41 11.22 26.22
C GLU A 123 9.03 11.97 25.02
N ALA A 124 9.27 11.24 23.94
CA ALA A 124 9.27 11.83 22.61
C ALA A 124 7.87 11.57 22.08
N ASP A 125 7.18 12.61 21.60
CA ASP A 125 5.81 12.61 21.11
C ASP A 125 5.53 11.42 20.17
N ILE A 126 5.24 10.25 20.75
CA ILE A 126 4.44 9.24 20.11
C ILE A 126 3.03 9.83 20.17
N GLU A 127 2.68 10.66 19.16
CA GLU A 127 1.28 10.92 18.85
C GLU A 127 0.60 9.56 18.96
N LYS A 128 -0.26 9.38 19.96
CA LYS A 128 -1.06 8.16 20.10
C LYS A 128 -1.70 7.92 18.76
N GLU A 129 -1.17 6.94 18.00
CA GLU A 129 -1.69 6.61 16.68
C GLU A 129 -3.19 6.39 16.85
N GLY A 130 -3.98 7.37 16.41
CA GLY A 130 -5.43 7.30 16.50
C GLY A 130 -5.91 6.06 15.76
N VAL A 131 -7.01 5.46 16.22
CA VAL A 131 -7.61 4.27 15.59
C VAL A 131 -7.75 4.47 14.07
N GLY A 132 -8.10 5.66 13.62
CA GLY A 132 -8.18 6.00 12.19
C GLY A 132 -6.86 5.85 11.44
N HIS A 133 -5.72 6.22 12.06
CA HIS A 133 -4.42 6.07 11.42
C HIS A 133 -4.01 4.59 11.28
N LYS A 134 -4.30 3.76 12.29
CA LYS A 134 -4.06 2.31 12.22
C LYS A 134 -4.90 1.65 11.11
N VAL A 135 -6.19 1.98 11.03
CA VAL A 135 -7.07 1.50 9.97
C VAL A 135 -6.55 1.90 8.59
N TYR A 136 -6.14 3.17 8.42
CA TYR A 136 -5.53 3.65 7.18
C TYR A 136 -4.25 2.87 6.81
N LYS A 137 -3.38 2.59 7.77
CA LYS A 137 -2.12 1.87 7.56
C LYS A 137 -2.37 0.42 7.07
N HIS A 138 -3.32 -0.28 7.70
CA HIS A 138 -3.73 -1.62 7.27
C HIS A 138 -4.37 -1.61 5.88
N LEU A 139 -5.26 -0.65 5.63
CA LEU A 139 -5.88 -0.47 4.32
C LEU A 139 -4.83 -0.25 3.24
N MET A 140 -3.89 0.68 3.46
CA MET A 140 -2.85 1.00 2.49
C MET A 140 -1.88 -0.17 2.24
N ASN A 141 -1.66 -1.02 3.23
CA ASN A 141 -0.91 -2.25 3.01
C ASN A 141 -1.61 -3.18 2.01
N GLY A 142 -2.92 -3.39 2.16
CA GLY A 142 -3.72 -4.16 1.20
C GLY A 142 -3.72 -3.54 -0.20
N VAL A 143 -4.00 -2.24 -0.29
CA VAL A 143 -4.04 -1.50 -1.56
C VAL A 143 -2.70 -1.58 -2.29
N SER A 144 -1.57 -1.37 -1.61
CA SER A 144 -0.25 -1.39 -2.24
C SER A 144 0.10 -2.73 -2.89
N HIS A 145 -0.32 -3.84 -2.27
CA HIS A 145 -0.10 -5.19 -2.83
C HIS A 145 -1.08 -5.53 -3.97
N MET A 146 -2.26 -4.93 -3.95
CA MET A 146 -3.28 -5.08 -5.00
C MET A 146 -2.89 -4.34 -6.30
N LEU A 147 -2.24 -3.19 -6.20
CA LEU A 147 -1.95 -2.30 -7.34
C LEU A 147 -1.27 -2.98 -8.53
N PRO A 148 -0.23 -3.83 -8.38
CA PRO A 148 0.40 -4.50 -9.52
C PRO A 148 -0.57 -5.35 -10.34
N PHE A 149 -1.55 -5.98 -9.70
CA PHE A 149 -2.57 -6.80 -10.36
C PHE A 149 -3.56 -5.93 -11.14
N VAL A 150 -3.95 -4.80 -10.56
CA VAL A 150 -4.85 -3.82 -11.21
C VAL A 150 -4.16 -3.20 -12.43
N ILE A 151 -2.92 -2.73 -12.25
CA ILE A 151 -2.16 -2.06 -13.32
C ILE A 151 -1.82 -3.06 -14.43
N GLY A 152 -1.20 -4.19 -14.10
CA GLY A 152 -0.81 -5.19 -15.08
C GLY A 152 -2.01 -5.79 -15.81
N GLY A 153 -3.06 -6.16 -15.06
CA GLY A 153 -4.31 -6.66 -15.63
C GLY A 153 -5.02 -5.63 -16.51
N GLY A 154 -5.10 -4.38 -16.03
CA GLY A 154 -5.71 -3.27 -16.79
C GLY A 154 -5.00 -2.97 -18.10
N ILE A 155 -3.65 -2.96 -18.10
CA ILE A 155 -2.86 -2.77 -19.33
C ILE A 155 -3.12 -3.91 -20.33
N LEU A 156 -3.16 -5.16 -19.88
CA LEU A 156 -3.44 -6.30 -20.75
C LEU A 156 -4.85 -6.24 -21.35
N ILE A 157 -5.86 -5.87 -20.55
CA ILE A 157 -7.23 -5.64 -21.05
C ILE A 157 -7.24 -4.49 -22.06
N ALA A 158 -6.55 -3.38 -21.79
CA ALA A 158 -6.44 -2.27 -22.75
C ALA A 158 -5.77 -2.69 -24.06
N LEU A 159 -4.72 -3.49 -24.00
CA LEU A 159 -4.06 -4.05 -25.18
C LEU A 159 -4.99 -4.98 -25.97
N SER A 160 -5.87 -5.74 -25.31
CA SER A 160 -6.86 -6.57 -26.02
C SER A 160 -7.77 -5.74 -26.92
N PHE A 161 -8.23 -4.60 -26.43
CA PHE A 161 -9.06 -3.66 -27.21
C PHE A 161 -8.25 -2.96 -28.32
N LEU A 162 -7.00 -2.60 -28.04
CA LEU A 162 -6.15 -1.94 -29.03
C LEU A 162 -5.87 -2.86 -30.25
N VAL A 163 -5.55 -4.12 -29.98
CA VAL A 163 -5.27 -5.12 -31.03
C VAL A 163 -6.53 -5.51 -31.80
N ASP A 164 -7.69 -5.39 -31.16
CA ASP A 164 -9.00 -5.77 -31.70
C ASP A 164 -9.81 -4.59 -32.23
N SER A 165 -9.14 -3.49 -32.55
CA SER A 165 -9.78 -2.23 -32.97
C SER A 165 -10.76 -2.38 -34.14
N GLY A 166 -10.55 -3.38 -35.01
CA GLY A 166 -11.46 -3.72 -36.13
C GLY A 166 -12.83 -4.25 -35.71
N ALA A 167 -12.94 -4.80 -34.51
CA ALA A 167 -14.20 -5.30 -33.94
C ALA A 167 -14.92 -4.26 -33.04
N ALA A 168 -14.45 -3.02 -33.03
CA ALA A 168 -15.02 -1.96 -32.21
C ALA A 168 -16.54 -1.80 -32.49
N GLY A 169 -17.33 -1.72 -31.40
CA GLY A 169 -18.79 -1.66 -31.49
C GLY A 169 -19.52 -3.00 -31.62
N THR A 170 -18.80 -4.12 -31.67
CA THR A 170 -19.38 -5.47 -31.63
C THR A 170 -19.33 -6.06 -30.21
N PRO A 171 -20.20 -7.04 -29.87
CA PRO A 171 -20.14 -7.73 -28.58
C PRO A 171 -18.82 -8.50 -28.33
N GLN A 172 -18.07 -8.84 -29.40
CA GLN A 172 -16.81 -9.57 -29.36
C GLN A 172 -15.59 -8.65 -29.21
N PHE A 173 -15.77 -7.33 -29.12
CA PHE A 173 -14.66 -6.37 -29.00
C PHE A 173 -13.73 -6.70 -27.84
N GLY A 174 -12.47 -6.86 -28.14
CA GLY A 174 -11.42 -7.29 -27.22
C GLY A 174 -11.20 -8.82 -27.15
N THR A 175 -12.02 -9.62 -27.87
CA THR A 175 -11.94 -11.08 -27.88
C THR A 175 -12.19 -11.71 -29.26
N SER A 176 -12.29 -10.91 -30.34
CA SER A 176 -12.65 -11.38 -31.67
C SER A 176 -11.53 -12.20 -32.35
N THR A 177 -10.27 -11.99 -31.94
CA THR A 177 -9.12 -12.73 -32.41
C THR A 177 -8.50 -13.54 -31.27
N GLU A 178 -7.79 -14.62 -31.58
CA GLU A 178 -7.07 -15.42 -30.56
C GLU A 178 -6.07 -14.57 -29.75
N PHE A 179 -5.41 -13.64 -30.43
CA PHE A 179 -4.42 -12.77 -29.81
C PHE A 179 -5.06 -11.74 -28.86
N ALA A 180 -6.17 -11.12 -29.27
CA ALA A 180 -6.95 -10.25 -28.38
C ALA A 180 -7.53 -11.02 -27.19
N SER A 181 -8.08 -12.20 -27.45
CA SER A 181 -8.62 -13.09 -26.41
C SER A 181 -7.56 -13.49 -25.39
N PHE A 182 -6.33 -13.79 -25.82
CA PHE A 182 -5.20 -14.08 -24.93
C PHE A 182 -4.96 -12.94 -23.94
N PHE A 183 -4.80 -11.70 -24.41
CA PHE A 183 -4.60 -10.54 -23.54
C PHE A 183 -5.79 -10.31 -22.61
N ASN A 184 -7.02 -10.46 -23.12
CA ASN A 184 -8.24 -10.28 -22.36
C ASN A 184 -8.34 -11.30 -21.22
N VAL A 185 -8.13 -12.58 -21.51
CA VAL A 185 -8.21 -13.67 -20.51
C VAL A 185 -7.14 -13.48 -19.43
N VAL A 186 -5.88 -13.25 -19.81
CA VAL A 186 -4.80 -13.06 -18.83
C VAL A 186 -5.01 -11.80 -18.01
N GLY A 187 -5.44 -10.70 -18.63
CA GLY A 187 -5.73 -9.45 -17.97
C GLY A 187 -6.87 -9.56 -16.96
N ASN A 188 -7.98 -10.19 -17.35
CA ASN A 188 -9.12 -10.42 -16.46
C ASN A 188 -8.78 -11.39 -15.31
N LEU A 189 -7.94 -12.40 -15.57
CA LEU A 189 -7.45 -13.29 -14.52
C LEU A 189 -6.63 -12.49 -13.48
N ALA A 190 -5.66 -11.67 -13.93
CA ALA A 190 -4.90 -10.81 -13.03
C ALA A 190 -5.82 -9.87 -12.23
N PHE A 191 -6.78 -9.24 -12.90
CA PHE A 191 -7.76 -8.37 -12.27
C PHE A 191 -8.63 -9.09 -11.23
N SER A 192 -8.92 -10.37 -11.45
CA SER A 192 -9.71 -11.19 -10.53
C SER A 192 -9.07 -11.39 -9.16
N PHE A 193 -7.73 -11.26 -9.08
CA PHE A 193 -6.98 -11.33 -7.82
C PHE A 193 -7.04 -10.05 -6.98
N MET A 194 -7.56 -8.95 -7.54
CA MET A 194 -7.62 -7.65 -6.87
C MET A 194 -8.20 -7.74 -5.46
N LEU A 195 -9.42 -8.29 -5.32
CA LEU A 195 -10.12 -8.36 -4.04
C LEU A 195 -9.52 -9.39 -3.06
N PRO A 196 -9.14 -10.59 -3.49
CA PRO A 196 -8.41 -11.53 -2.62
C PRO A 196 -7.10 -10.95 -2.09
N ILE A 197 -6.30 -10.30 -2.93
CA ILE A 197 -5.03 -9.68 -2.52
C ILE A 197 -5.27 -8.55 -1.52
N LEU A 198 -6.24 -7.66 -1.79
CA LEU A 198 -6.63 -6.59 -0.88
C LEU A 198 -6.93 -7.14 0.51
N ALA A 199 -7.88 -8.08 0.60
CA ALA A 199 -8.33 -8.66 1.87
C ALA A 199 -7.21 -9.45 2.57
N GLY A 200 -6.43 -10.24 1.83
CA GLY A 200 -5.33 -11.04 2.37
C GLY A 200 -4.24 -10.19 3.02
N TYR A 201 -3.82 -9.12 2.35
CA TYR A 201 -2.74 -8.27 2.87
C TYR A 201 -3.22 -7.29 3.96
N ILE A 202 -4.49 -6.89 3.98
CA ILE A 202 -5.08 -6.24 5.16
C ILE A 202 -5.04 -7.21 6.34
N ALA A 203 -5.52 -8.44 6.18
CA ALA A 203 -5.52 -9.45 7.23
C ALA A 203 -4.11 -9.76 7.73
N MET A 204 -3.14 -9.92 6.83
CA MET A 204 -1.75 -10.16 7.16
C MET A 204 -1.15 -9.01 7.98
N SER A 205 -1.49 -7.76 7.66
CA SER A 205 -0.97 -6.59 8.39
C SER A 205 -1.50 -6.47 9.82
N ILE A 206 -2.57 -7.22 10.17
CA ILE A 206 -3.20 -7.25 11.49
C ILE A 206 -2.82 -8.52 12.26
N GLY A 207 -2.96 -9.71 11.61
CA GLY A 207 -2.84 -11.02 12.23
C GLY A 207 -1.61 -11.82 11.80
N ASP A 208 -0.65 -11.19 11.08
CA ASP A 208 0.56 -11.80 10.51
C ASP A 208 0.27 -12.91 9.48
N ARG A 209 1.30 -13.70 9.16
CA ARG A 209 1.25 -14.76 8.14
C ARG A 209 0.05 -15.70 8.25
N PRO A 210 -0.37 -16.17 9.44
CA PRO A 210 -1.54 -17.06 9.53
C PRO A 210 -2.84 -16.44 9.02
N ALA A 211 -2.99 -15.11 9.08
CA ALA A 211 -4.17 -14.42 8.62
C ALA A 211 -4.27 -14.27 7.09
N LEU A 212 -3.16 -14.44 6.37
CA LEU A 212 -3.09 -14.23 4.92
C LEU A 212 -4.08 -15.14 4.17
N ALA A 213 -4.04 -16.43 4.42
CA ALA A 213 -4.92 -17.41 3.76
C ALA A 213 -6.40 -17.15 4.10
N VAL A 214 -6.69 -16.81 5.35
CA VAL A 214 -8.04 -16.49 5.82
C VAL A 214 -8.57 -15.24 5.11
N GLY A 215 -7.73 -14.21 4.97
CA GLY A 215 -8.06 -13.00 4.23
C GLY A 215 -8.27 -13.25 2.74
N PHE A 216 -7.44 -14.07 2.09
CA PHE A 216 -7.64 -14.42 0.67
C PHE A 216 -8.99 -15.10 0.44
N VAL A 217 -9.33 -16.09 1.25
CA VAL A 217 -10.63 -16.77 1.14
C VAL A 217 -11.78 -15.79 1.39
N GLY A 218 -11.65 -14.93 2.41
CA GLY A 218 -12.64 -13.87 2.67
C GLY A 218 -12.82 -12.93 1.48
N GLY A 219 -11.72 -12.52 0.81
CA GLY A 219 -11.78 -11.68 -0.38
C GLY A 219 -12.44 -12.34 -1.59
N VAL A 220 -12.22 -13.66 -1.81
CA VAL A 220 -12.95 -14.44 -2.84
C VAL A 220 -14.43 -14.50 -2.50
N LEU A 221 -14.79 -14.83 -1.26
CA LEU A 221 -16.18 -14.90 -0.83
C LEU A 221 -16.92 -13.56 -0.93
N ALA A 222 -16.23 -12.45 -0.70
CA ALA A 222 -16.79 -11.12 -0.91
C ALA A 222 -17.05 -10.83 -2.40
N LYS A 223 -16.10 -11.23 -3.27
CA LYS A 223 -16.26 -11.11 -4.73
C LYS A 223 -17.46 -11.91 -5.23
N ASP A 224 -17.49 -13.19 -4.93
CA ASP A 224 -18.49 -14.11 -5.45
C ASP A 224 -19.88 -13.90 -4.79
N GLY A 225 -19.90 -13.39 -3.57
CA GLY A 225 -21.13 -13.04 -2.82
C GLY A 225 -21.71 -11.67 -3.13
N GLY A 226 -21.18 -10.94 -4.12
CA GLY A 226 -21.71 -9.64 -4.57
C GLY A 226 -21.39 -8.45 -3.65
N SER A 227 -20.74 -8.67 -2.51
CA SER A 227 -20.32 -7.57 -1.62
C SER A 227 -19.09 -6.79 -2.14
N GLY A 228 -18.41 -7.31 -3.15
CA GLY A 228 -17.38 -6.62 -3.93
C GLY A 228 -16.24 -6.04 -3.10
N PHE A 229 -15.81 -4.82 -3.46
CA PHE A 229 -14.69 -4.15 -2.81
C PHE A 229 -14.94 -3.87 -1.33
N LEU A 230 -16.12 -3.38 -0.97
CA LEU A 230 -16.48 -3.11 0.43
C LEU A 230 -16.47 -4.38 1.26
N GLY A 231 -17.02 -5.47 0.72
CA GLY A 231 -17.00 -6.79 1.36
C GLY A 231 -15.57 -7.30 1.54
N ALA A 232 -14.71 -7.17 0.54
CA ALA A 232 -13.31 -7.60 0.61
C ALA A 232 -12.51 -6.79 1.63
N LEU A 233 -12.78 -5.49 1.73
CA LEU A 233 -12.18 -4.61 2.73
C LEU A 233 -12.57 -5.07 4.14
N LEU A 234 -13.87 -5.28 4.40
CA LEU A 234 -14.37 -5.79 5.68
C LEU A 234 -13.80 -7.19 5.97
N ALA A 235 -13.76 -8.07 4.96
CA ALA A 235 -13.20 -9.41 5.08
C ALA A 235 -11.74 -9.37 5.56
N GLY A 236 -10.93 -8.46 5.03
CA GLY A 236 -9.53 -8.29 5.44
C GLY A 236 -9.39 -7.92 6.91
N PHE A 237 -10.15 -6.93 7.38
CA PHE A 237 -10.15 -6.54 8.80
C PHE A 237 -10.68 -7.66 9.70
N ILE A 238 -11.83 -8.25 9.35
CA ILE A 238 -12.43 -9.34 10.13
C ILE A 238 -11.48 -10.54 10.20
N ALA A 239 -10.88 -10.96 9.09
CA ALA A 239 -9.94 -12.08 9.05
C ALA A 239 -8.70 -11.81 9.91
N GLY A 240 -8.15 -10.59 9.86
CA GLY A 240 -7.01 -10.21 10.66
C GLY A 240 -7.30 -10.30 12.16
N TYR A 241 -8.35 -9.65 12.63
CA TYR A 241 -8.73 -9.68 14.06
C TYR A 241 -9.22 -11.05 14.51
N LEU A 242 -9.88 -11.82 13.63
CA LEU A 242 -10.30 -13.19 13.90
C LEU A 242 -9.09 -14.06 14.22
N VAL A 243 -8.03 -13.99 13.40
CA VAL A 243 -6.80 -14.78 13.64
C VAL A 243 -6.08 -14.32 14.90
N VAL A 244 -6.06 -13.02 15.21
CA VAL A 244 -5.54 -12.54 16.50
C VAL A 244 -6.32 -13.13 17.67
N GLY A 245 -7.65 -13.24 17.56
CA GLY A 245 -8.50 -13.91 18.54
C GLY A 245 -8.21 -15.40 18.67
N LEU A 246 -8.03 -16.10 17.53
CA LEU A 246 -7.67 -17.52 17.50
C LEU A 246 -6.28 -17.77 18.10
N LYS A 247 -5.29 -16.90 17.86
CA LYS A 247 -3.97 -16.99 18.51
C LYS A 247 -4.15 -16.97 20.03
N LYS A 248 -4.84 -15.99 20.60
CA LYS A 248 -5.10 -15.91 22.06
C LYS A 248 -5.87 -17.12 22.60
N LEU A 249 -6.77 -17.68 21.83
CA LEU A 249 -7.53 -18.88 22.23
C LEU A 249 -6.63 -20.11 22.28
N PHE A 250 -5.79 -20.30 21.27
CA PHE A 250 -4.92 -21.46 21.14
C PHE A 250 -3.61 -21.34 21.92
N ASP A 251 -3.25 -20.15 22.43
CA ASP A 251 -2.13 -19.99 23.38
C ASP A 251 -2.29 -20.82 24.65
N LYS A 252 -3.54 -21.19 25.00
CA LYS A 252 -3.87 -22.04 26.16
C LYS A 252 -3.65 -23.54 25.90
N LEU A 253 -3.34 -23.94 24.66
CA LEU A 253 -3.07 -25.33 24.31
C LEU A 253 -1.66 -25.74 24.76
N PRO A 254 -1.45 -27.04 25.10
CA PRO A 254 -0.12 -27.55 25.46
C PRO A 254 0.93 -27.29 24.38
N ASP A 255 2.19 -27.10 24.81
CA ASP A 255 3.35 -26.85 23.93
C ASP A 255 3.58 -27.97 22.90
N SER A 256 3.15 -29.19 23.20
CA SER A 256 3.19 -30.32 22.25
C SER A 256 2.40 -30.09 20.96
N LEU A 257 1.44 -29.16 20.96
CA LEU A 257 0.63 -28.80 19.81
C LEU A 257 1.10 -27.52 19.12
N GLU A 258 2.20 -26.91 19.55
CA GLU A 258 2.68 -25.62 19.03
C GLU A 258 2.88 -25.65 17.50
N GLY A 259 3.53 -26.69 16.99
CA GLY A 259 3.74 -26.87 15.55
C GLY A 259 2.46 -27.08 14.73
N LEU A 260 1.38 -27.53 15.38
CA LEU A 260 0.09 -27.80 14.72
C LEU A 260 -0.76 -26.51 14.54
N LYS A 261 -0.55 -25.52 15.41
CA LYS A 261 -1.30 -24.26 15.40
C LYS A 261 -1.24 -23.56 14.03
N PRO A 262 -0.06 -23.23 13.45
CA PRO A 262 0.02 -22.47 12.18
C PRO A 262 -0.35 -23.32 10.96
N VAL A 263 -0.18 -24.64 11.00
CA VAL A 263 -0.38 -25.51 9.84
C VAL A 263 -1.84 -25.98 9.73
N LEU A 264 -2.50 -26.24 10.85
CA LEU A 264 -3.84 -26.79 10.87
C LEU A 264 -4.86 -25.88 11.56
N LEU A 265 -4.61 -25.45 12.81
CA LEU A 265 -5.65 -24.82 13.63
C LEU A 265 -6.04 -23.43 13.09
N TYR A 266 -5.07 -22.55 12.85
CA TYR A 266 -5.36 -21.22 12.34
C TYR A 266 -6.01 -21.25 10.94
N PRO A 267 -5.51 -22.00 9.94
CA PRO A 267 -6.16 -22.10 8.65
C PRO A 267 -7.55 -22.70 8.72
N PHE A 268 -7.71 -23.83 9.39
CA PHE A 268 -9.00 -24.52 9.45
C PHE A 268 -10.10 -23.69 10.11
N PHE A 269 -9.86 -23.25 11.35
CA PHE A 269 -10.87 -22.46 12.07
C PHE A 269 -11.00 -21.05 11.49
N GLY A 270 -9.90 -20.45 11.03
CA GLY A 270 -9.94 -19.15 10.39
C GLY A 270 -10.78 -19.13 9.13
N ILE A 271 -10.56 -20.09 8.21
CA ILE A 271 -11.31 -20.19 6.96
C ILE A 271 -12.78 -20.54 7.23
N LEU A 272 -13.05 -21.49 8.13
CA LEU A 272 -14.42 -21.86 8.50
C LEU A 272 -15.20 -20.66 9.04
N LEU A 273 -14.62 -19.93 9.98
CA LEU A 273 -15.29 -18.82 10.65
C LEU A 273 -15.43 -17.60 9.72
N ILE A 274 -14.39 -17.25 8.94
CA ILE A 274 -14.52 -16.16 7.97
C ILE A 274 -15.57 -16.49 6.92
N GLY A 275 -15.63 -17.76 6.48
CA GLY A 275 -16.65 -18.22 5.55
C GLY A 275 -18.07 -18.03 6.10
N ALA A 276 -18.32 -18.46 7.32
CA ALA A 276 -19.62 -18.27 7.98
C ALA A 276 -19.97 -16.79 8.14
N ILE A 277 -19.02 -15.96 8.60
CA ILE A 277 -19.22 -14.51 8.81
C ILE A 277 -19.52 -13.82 7.46
N LEU A 278 -18.76 -14.12 6.41
CA LEU A 278 -18.96 -13.48 5.11
C LEU A 278 -20.29 -13.89 4.48
N ILE A 279 -20.57 -15.19 4.42
CA ILE A 279 -21.74 -15.70 3.72
C ILE A 279 -23.03 -15.28 4.42
N PHE A 280 -23.12 -15.40 5.74
CA PHE A 280 -24.37 -15.23 6.47
C PHE A 280 -24.56 -13.81 7.05
N ILE A 281 -23.49 -13.08 7.32
CA ILE A 281 -23.57 -11.79 8.04
C ILE A 281 -23.18 -10.61 7.17
N VAL A 282 -22.05 -10.69 6.46
CA VAL A 282 -21.47 -9.52 5.77
C VAL A 282 -22.00 -9.37 4.34
N ASN A 283 -21.97 -10.44 3.54
CA ASN A 283 -22.34 -10.35 2.13
C ASN A 283 -23.78 -9.86 1.91
N PRO A 284 -24.84 -10.33 2.62
CA PRO A 284 -26.19 -9.90 2.31
C PRO A 284 -26.42 -8.39 2.43
N PRO A 285 -26.07 -7.71 3.54
CA PRO A 285 -26.27 -6.26 3.64
C PRO A 285 -25.32 -5.45 2.77
N VAL A 286 -24.07 -5.92 2.58
CA VAL A 286 -23.08 -5.17 1.79
C VAL A 286 -23.36 -5.29 0.29
N ALA A 287 -23.82 -6.46 -0.18
CA ALA A 287 -24.27 -6.62 -1.56
C ALA A 287 -25.47 -5.72 -1.87
N ALA A 288 -26.46 -5.68 -0.98
CA ALA A 288 -27.62 -4.79 -1.12
C ALA A 288 -27.19 -3.29 -1.16
N LEU A 289 -26.20 -2.90 -0.36
CA LEU A 289 -25.63 -1.56 -0.41
C LEU A 289 -24.94 -1.28 -1.75
N ASN A 290 -24.12 -2.20 -2.25
CA ASN A 290 -23.47 -2.09 -3.55
C ASN A 290 -24.48 -1.96 -4.69
N ASP A 291 -25.53 -2.77 -4.68
CA ASP A 291 -26.61 -2.70 -5.65
C ASP A 291 -27.33 -1.34 -5.58
N GLY A 292 -27.57 -0.84 -4.38
CA GLY A 292 -28.15 0.48 -4.14
C GLY A 292 -27.27 1.61 -4.72
N ILE A 293 -25.96 1.57 -4.48
CA ILE A 293 -25.00 2.52 -5.04
C ILE A 293 -24.96 2.43 -6.57
N THR A 294 -24.91 1.22 -7.12
CA THR A 294 -24.90 0.97 -8.56
C THR A 294 -26.18 1.48 -9.22
N ASN A 295 -27.33 1.25 -8.65
CA ASN A 295 -28.62 1.74 -9.14
C ASN A 295 -28.68 3.28 -9.07
N LEU A 296 -28.17 3.89 -8.00
CA LEU A 296 -28.07 5.33 -7.87
C LEU A 296 -27.19 5.92 -8.99
N LEU A 297 -25.99 5.39 -9.20
CA LEU A 297 -25.05 5.85 -10.23
C LEU A 297 -25.64 5.66 -11.65
N ASN A 298 -26.32 4.56 -11.91
CA ASN A 298 -26.97 4.31 -13.19
C ASN A 298 -28.19 5.24 -13.44
N SER A 299 -28.85 5.68 -12.38
CA SER A 299 -29.96 6.65 -12.46
C SER A 299 -29.50 8.10 -12.63
N MET A 300 -28.21 8.40 -12.41
CA MET A 300 -27.66 9.74 -12.56
C MET A 300 -27.68 10.18 -14.03
N GLY A 301 -28.26 11.36 -14.28
CA GLY A 301 -28.21 12.00 -15.59
C GLY A 301 -26.78 12.47 -15.96
N SER A 302 -26.58 12.80 -17.23
CA SER A 302 -25.29 13.23 -17.77
C SER A 302 -24.66 14.41 -17.00
N THR A 303 -25.46 15.39 -16.58
CA THR A 303 -24.99 16.55 -15.82
C THR A 303 -24.43 16.15 -14.44
N SER A 304 -25.09 15.22 -13.74
CA SER A 304 -24.62 14.74 -12.44
C SER A 304 -23.35 13.89 -12.58
N LYS A 305 -23.22 13.12 -13.65
CA LYS A 305 -21.99 12.37 -13.96
C LYS A 305 -20.82 13.30 -14.28
N VAL A 306 -21.04 14.40 -14.99
CA VAL A 306 -20.02 15.42 -15.25
C VAL A 306 -19.57 16.07 -13.94
N LEU A 307 -20.51 16.39 -13.04
CA LEU A 307 -20.17 16.97 -11.74
C LEU A 307 -19.36 15.98 -10.88
N LEU A 308 -19.74 14.70 -10.84
CA LEU A 308 -19.00 13.66 -10.17
C LEU A 308 -17.58 13.52 -10.72
N GLY A 309 -17.44 13.52 -12.05
CA GLY A 309 -16.16 13.48 -12.74
C GLY A 309 -15.27 14.68 -12.42
N LEU A 310 -15.86 15.88 -12.34
CA LEU A 310 -15.16 17.11 -11.93
C LEU A 310 -14.60 17.00 -10.50
N VAL A 311 -15.41 16.51 -9.56
CA VAL A 311 -15.00 16.33 -8.15
C VAL A 311 -13.87 15.31 -8.05
N LEU A 312 -14.03 14.13 -8.64
CA LEU A 312 -13.04 13.06 -8.56
C LEU A 312 -11.73 13.43 -9.28
N GLY A 313 -11.83 14.00 -10.48
CA GLY A 313 -10.66 14.49 -11.21
C GLY A 313 -9.94 15.62 -10.46
N GLY A 314 -10.69 16.53 -9.83
CA GLY A 314 -10.14 17.57 -8.96
C GLY A 314 -9.42 16.98 -7.74
N MET A 315 -10.00 15.99 -7.06
CA MET A 315 -9.36 15.30 -5.95
C MET A 315 -8.03 14.62 -6.36
N MET A 316 -7.97 14.08 -7.57
CA MET A 316 -6.72 13.49 -8.10
C MET A 316 -5.63 14.54 -8.33
N ALA A 317 -6.00 15.76 -8.74
CA ALA A 317 -5.07 16.81 -9.12
C ALA A 317 -4.61 17.72 -7.96
N ILE A 318 -5.40 17.84 -6.89
CA ILE A 318 -5.14 18.79 -5.77
C ILE A 318 -3.91 18.43 -4.96
N ASP A 319 -3.72 17.14 -4.63
CA ASP A 319 -2.66 16.68 -3.73
C ASP A 319 -2.02 15.38 -4.22
N MET A 320 -1.31 15.41 -5.34
CA MET A 320 -0.72 14.21 -5.96
C MET A 320 0.05 13.35 -4.94
N GLY A 321 -0.51 12.15 -4.66
CA GLY A 321 0.02 11.22 -3.64
C GLY A 321 -0.46 11.49 -2.21
N GLY A 322 -1.27 12.54 -1.98
CA GLY A 322 -1.85 12.88 -0.69
C GLY A 322 -3.17 12.15 -0.38
N PRO A 323 -3.85 12.54 0.70
CA PRO A 323 -5.07 11.85 1.15
C PRO A 323 -6.24 11.96 0.18
N PHE A 324 -6.44 13.11 -0.49
CA PHE A 324 -7.53 13.30 -1.46
C PHE A 324 -7.35 12.45 -2.71
N ASN A 325 -6.14 12.45 -3.27
CA ASN A 325 -5.76 11.61 -4.39
C ASN A 325 -5.99 10.13 -4.07
N LYS A 326 -5.49 9.66 -2.92
CA LYS A 326 -5.67 8.28 -2.49
C LYS A 326 -7.13 7.89 -2.27
N ALA A 327 -7.94 8.78 -1.70
CA ALA A 327 -9.38 8.54 -1.49
C ALA A 327 -10.11 8.41 -2.84
N ALA A 328 -9.87 9.31 -3.80
CA ALA A 328 -10.46 9.23 -5.13
C ALA A 328 -10.03 7.95 -5.86
N TYR A 329 -8.76 7.57 -5.75
CA TYR A 329 -8.24 6.34 -6.37
C TYR A 329 -8.87 5.07 -5.77
N VAL A 330 -8.98 4.99 -4.43
CA VAL A 330 -9.65 3.86 -3.74
C VAL A 330 -11.11 3.77 -4.15
N PHE A 331 -11.82 4.90 -4.24
CA PHE A 331 -13.21 4.94 -4.69
C PHE A 331 -13.33 4.50 -6.17
N GLY A 332 -12.46 4.98 -7.06
CA GLY A 332 -12.41 4.55 -8.45
C GLY A 332 -12.15 3.04 -8.58
N THR A 333 -11.21 2.51 -7.80
CA THR A 333 -10.91 1.08 -7.78
C THR A 333 -12.10 0.25 -7.27
N ALA A 334 -12.80 0.75 -6.25
CA ALA A 334 -14.01 0.11 -5.74
C ALA A 334 -15.12 0.05 -6.83
N SER A 335 -15.25 1.10 -7.63
CA SER A 335 -16.23 1.17 -8.71
C SER A 335 -15.97 0.15 -9.83
N LEU A 336 -14.72 -0.19 -10.10
CA LEU A 336 -14.36 -1.24 -11.05
C LEU A 336 -14.92 -2.60 -10.63
N ALA A 337 -14.91 -2.90 -9.34
CA ALA A 337 -15.45 -4.15 -8.80
C ALA A 337 -16.96 -4.28 -8.99
N THR A 338 -17.66 -3.15 -9.19
CA THR A 338 -19.12 -3.09 -9.46
C THR A 338 -19.46 -2.85 -10.92
N GLY A 339 -18.46 -2.82 -11.82
CA GLY A 339 -18.64 -2.60 -13.26
C GLY A 339 -18.85 -1.14 -13.68
N ASN A 340 -18.73 -0.19 -12.75
CA ASN A 340 -18.88 1.25 -13.05
C ASN A 340 -17.54 1.87 -13.49
N ASN A 341 -17.14 1.62 -14.72
CA ASN A 341 -15.85 2.05 -15.28
C ASN A 341 -15.73 3.57 -15.45
N ASP A 342 -16.84 4.28 -15.63
CA ASP A 342 -16.88 5.74 -15.85
C ASP A 342 -16.18 6.50 -14.70
N ILE A 343 -16.36 6.03 -13.48
CA ILE A 343 -15.78 6.62 -12.28
C ILE A 343 -14.26 6.50 -12.29
N MET A 344 -13.75 5.31 -12.57
CA MET A 344 -12.30 5.11 -12.67
C MET A 344 -11.70 5.85 -13.85
N ALA A 345 -12.40 5.95 -14.98
CA ALA A 345 -11.96 6.75 -16.11
C ALA A 345 -11.78 8.22 -15.73
N ALA A 346 -12.73 8.82 -15.00
CA ALA A 346 -12.62 10.19 -14.50
C ALA A 346 -11.43 10.38 -13.52
N VAL A 347 -11.21 9.41 -12.63
CA VAL A 347 -10.07 9.38 -11.70
C VAL A 347 -8.75 9.34 -12.48
N MET A 348 -8.63 8.46 -13.46
CA MET A 348 -7.40 8.30 -14.25
C MET A 348 -7.11 9.55 -15.09
N ILE A 349 -8.11 10.11 -15.75
CA ILE A 349 -7.95 11.36 -16.51
C ILE A 349 -7.49 12.48 -15.58
N GLY A 350 -8.12 12.64 -14.40
CA GLY A 350 -7.72 13.64 -13.41
C GLY A 350 -6.28 13.46 -12.92
N GLY A 351 -5.83 12.23 -12.76
CA GLY A 351 -4.45 11.90 -12.36
C GLY A 351 -3.41 12.15 -13.44
N MET A 352 -3.79 12.04 -14.72
CA MET A 352 -2.86 12.22 -15.86
C MET A 352 -2.60 13.71 -16.18
N VAL A 353 -3.56 14.60 -15.90
CA VAL A 353 -3.46 16.02 -16.28
C VAL A 353 -2.26 16.73 -15.64
N PRO A 354 -2.01 16.67 -14.33
CA PRO A 354 -0.88 17.37 -13.70
C PRO A 354 0.50 16.93 -14.23
N PRO A 355 0.82 15.62 -14.32
CA PRO A 355 2.11 15.18 -14.87
C PRO A 355 2.31 15.65 -16.31
N LEU A 356 1.28 15.51 -17.16
CA LEU A 356 1.34 15.97 -18.55
C LEU A 356 1.51 17.49 -18.65
N ALA A 357 0.82 18.26 -17.81
CA ALA A 357 0.98 19.71 -17.76
C ALA A 357 2.41 20.13 -17.38
N ILE A 358 3.00 19.48 -16.39
CA ILE A 358 4.39 19.70 -15.98
C ILE A 358 5.36 19.30 -17.12
N ALA A 359 5.15 18.13 -17.73
CA ALA A 359 5.94 17.67 -18.86
C ALA A 359 5.95 18.68 -20.02
N LEU A 360 4.78 19.16 -20.41
CA LEU A 360 4.62 20.20 -21.43
C LEU A 360 5.29 21.52 -21.01
N ALA A 361 5.07 21.96 -19.76
CA ALA A 361 5.67 23.18 -19.25
C ALA A 361 7.21 23.12 -19.27
N THR A 362 7.81 22.03 -18.84
CA THR A 362 9.28 21.84 -18.86
C THR A 362 9.85 21.75 -20.26
N THR A 363 9.03 21.31 -21.23
CA THR A 363 9.42 21.22 -22.65
C THR A 363 9.36 22.58 -23.33
N PHE A 364 8.28 23.34 -23.15
CA PHE A 364 8.06 24.61 -23.85
C PHE A 364 8.71 25.81 -23.15
N PHE A 365 8.76 25.81 -21.83
CA PHE A 365 9.30 26.94 -21.04
C PHE A 365 10.65 26.62 -20.39
N LYS A 366 11.57 26.08 -21.18
CA LYS A 366 12.90 25.58 -20.73
C LYS A 366 13.67 26.55 -19.82
N ASN A 367 13.53 27.86 -20.04
CA ASN A 367 14.24 28.88 -19.29
C ASN A 367 13.72 29.11 -17.87
N LYS A 368 12.54 28.55 -17.53
CA LYS A 368 11.93 28.68 -16.20
C LYS A 368 12.22 27.48 -15.29
N PHE A 369 12.91 26.46 -15.80
CA PHE A 369 13.18 25.21 -15.11
C PHE A 369 14.67 24.90 -15.10
N THR A 370 15.16 24.36 -14.00
CA THR A 370 16.54 23.86 -13.87
C THR A 370 16.76 22.63 -14.76
N SER A 371 18.01 22.26 -15.01
CA SER A 371 18.35 21.05 -15.79
C SER A 371 17.79 19.76 -15.15
N ARG A 372 17.75 19.71 -13.82
CA ARG A 372 17.22 18.57 -13.07
C ARG A 372 15.69 18.46 -13.21
N GLU A 373 14.97 19.58 -13.09
CA GLU A 373 13.51 19.63 -13.29
C GLU A 373 13.11 19.23 -14.71
N ARG A 374 13.90 19.65 -15.72
CA ARG A 374 13.65 19.25 -17.12
C ARG A 374 13.83 17.75 -17.36
N GLN A 375 14.83 17.13 -16.71
CA GLN A 375 15.00 15.68 -16.79
C GLN A 375 13.82 14.94 -16.13
N SER A 376 13.37 15.41 -14.96
CA SER A 376 12.17 14.87 -14.31
C SER A 376 10.91 15.07 -15.15
N GLY A 377 10.82 16.19 -15.88
CA GLY A 377 9.71 16.47 -16.82
C GLY A 377 9.58 15.45 -17.95
N ILE A 378 10.70 14.87 -18.43
CA ILE A 378 10.67 13.81 -19.45
C ILE A 378 10.01 12.54 -18.88
N THR A 379 10.29 12.19 -17.64
CA THR A 379 9.69 11.04 -16.96
C THR A 379 8.17 11.16 -16.87
N ASN A 380 7.66 12.38 -16.70
CA ASN A 380 6.22 12.65 -16.60
C ASN A 380 5.43 12.41 -17.90
N TYR A 381 6.10 12.24 -19.06
CA TYR A 381 5.43 11.80 -20.28
C TYR A 381 5.15 10.29 -20.29
N ILE A 382 5.85 9.52 -19.44
CA ILE A 382 5.80 8.05 -19.40
C ILE A 382 4.88 7.59 -18.25
N MET A 383 4.73 8.41 -17.22
CA MET A 383 3.86 8.14 -16.07
C MET A 383 2.39 8.43 -16.37
#